data_a7c6d466dbff36507e7165df51733f7b
#
_entry.id   a7c6d466dbff36507e7165df51733f7b
#
_cell.length_a   1.000
_cell.length_b   1.000
_cell.length_c   1.000
_cell.angle_alpha   90.00
_cell.angle_beta   90.00
_cell.angle_gamma   90.00
#
_symmetry.space_group_name_H-M   'P 1'
#
loop_
_entity.id
_entity.type
_entity.pdbx_description
1 polymer ?
#
loop_
_entity_poly.entity_id
_entity_poly.type
_entity_poly.pdbx_seq_one_letter_code
_entity_poly.pdbx_strand_id
1 'polypeptide(L)'
;MPRDTQKSKVYKWEKEFFGDIQRSSVWTEDQCVKYINEAYKWWTSNKDANPVKVNFLNDFNRPSSSYFRPASNCIALQKNIHTNPIVCSHELAHYIQHNDVCRGEAWHGPVFMRVMLTLIDKFTEHSLGDMIKSARAAKVKVAGLKRPNSNKAIRKPSNTFYIPKLTEKDLKFNSSEVYTREWYEAPAKIAAA
;
A
#
# COMPACT_ATOMS: atom_id res chain seq x y z
N MET A 1 10.95 8.64 17.43
CA MET A 1 10.42 8.78 16.04
C MET A 1 10.12 10.23 15.76
N PRO A 2 10.35 10.71 14.54
CA PRO A 2 9.96 12.06 14.14
C PRO A 2 8.45 12.25 14.29
N ARG A 3 8.03 13.49 14.55
CA ARG A 3 6.60 13.84 14.63
C ARG A 3 5.94 13.60 13.27
N ASP A 4 4.81 12.93 13.26
CA ASP A 4 4.01 12.67 12.04
C ASP A 4 3.17 13.92 11.69
N THR A 5 3.78 14.84 10.95
CA THR A 5 3.21 16.16 10.66
C THR A 5 2.27 16.16 9.45
N GLN A 6 2.19 15.06 8.70
CA GLN A 6 1.30 15.03 7.53
C GLN A 6 0.19 13.97 7.62
N LYS A 7 0.04 13.26 8.73
CA LYS A 7 -0.99 12.23 8.94
C LYS A 7 -2.39 12.71 8.52
N SER A 8 -2.85 13.84 9.06
CA SER A 8 -4.18 14.39 8.76
C SER A 8 -4.36 14.77 7.29
N LYS A 9 -3.29 15.23 6.63
CA LYS A 9 -3.32 15.56 5.20
C LYS A 9 -3.42 14.30 4.35
N VAL A 10 -2.70 13.24 4.71
CA VAL A 10 -2.74 11.94 4.02
C VAL A 10 -4.15 11.37 4.08
N TYR A 11 -4.75 11.24 5.26
CA TYR A 11 -6.11 10.72 5.40
C TYR A 11 -7.16 11.58 4.69
N LYS A 12 -7.02 12.91 4.73
CA LYS A 12 -7.91 13.80 3.98
C LYS A 12 -7.79 13.56 2.49
N TRP A 13 -6.56 13.50 1.98
CA TRP A 13 -6.29 13.24 0.57
C TRP A 13 -6.80 11.87 0.12
N GLU A 14 -6.55 10.81 0.89
CA GLU A 14 -7.07 9.46 0.60
C GLU A 14 -8.59 9.46 0.50
N LYS A 15 -9.27 10.10 1.44
CA LYS A 15 -10.73 10.21 1.43
C LYS A 15 -11.25 10.98 0.20
N GLU A 16 -10.56 12.04 -0.21
CA GLU A 16 -10.95 12.86 -1.37
C GLU A 16 -10.66 12.15 -2.69
N PHE A 17 -9.52 11.43 -2.78
CA PHE A 17 -9.08 10.80 -4.02
C PHE A 17 -9.72 9.42 -4.24
N PHE A 18 -9.85 8.61 -3.20
CA PHE A 18 -10.36 7.23 -3.27
C PHE A 18 -11.75 7.03 -2.66
N GLY A 19 -12.43 8.09 -2.27
CA GLY A 19 -13.63 8.04 -1.42
C GLY A 19 -14.72 7.07 -1.89
N ASP A 20 -14.94 6.96 -3.18
CA ASP A 20 -15.96 6.06 -3.74
C ASP A 20 -15.53 4.59 -3.66
N ILE A 21 -14.25 4.30 -3.88
CA ILE A 21 -13.69 2.95 -3.79
C ILE A 21 -13.71 2.47 -2.33
N GLN A 22 -13.38 3.34 -1.39
CA GLN A 22 -13.41 3.00 0.04
C GLN A 22 -14.81 2.67 0.55
N ARG A 23 -15.85 3.14 -0.14
CA ARG A 23 -17.25 2.91 0.27
C ARG A 23 -17.90 1.74 -0.45
N SER A 24 -17.44 1.41 -1.64
CA SER A 24 -18.15 0.49 -2.55
C SER A 24 -17.69 -0.96 -2.50
N SER A 25 -16.49 -1.25 -1.99
CA SER A 25 -15.95 -2.60 -1.99
C SER A 25 -15.51 -3.03 -0.59
N VAL A 26 -16.21 -4.03 -0.05
CA VAL A 26 -15.77 -4.75 1.15
C VAL A 26 -15.22 -6.09 0.71
N TRP A 27 -13.92 -6.28 0.88
CA TRP A 27 -13.25 -7.53 0.57
C TRP A 27 -13.40 -8.54 1.70
N THR A 28 -13.43 -9.82 1.33
CA THR A 28 -13.36 -10.92 2.30
C THR A 28 -11.96 -10.98 2.94
N GLU A 29 -11.87 -11.67 4.08
CA GLU A 29 -10.59 -11.88 4.76
C GLU A 29 -9.55 -12.54 3.84
N ASP A 30 -9.97 -13.57 3.09
CA ASP A 30 -9.09 -14.28 2.15
C ASP A 30 -8.60 -13.38 1.02
N GLN A 31 -9.45 -12.50 0.49
CA GLN A 31 -9.05 -11.52 -0.52
C GLN A 31 -7.99 -10.56 0.01
N CYS A 32 -8.17 -10.07 1.23
CA CYS A 32 -7.19 -9.19 1.87
C CYS A 32 -5.85 -9.89 2.12
N VAL A 33 -5.88 -11.11 2.67
CA VAL A 33 -4.67 -11.91 2.94
C VAL A 33 -3.94 -12.22 1.64
N LYS A 34 -4.66 -12.64 0.61
CA LYS A 34 -4.09 -12.94 -0.70
C LYS A 34 -3.41 -11.69 -1.29
N TYR A 35 -4.14 -10.58 -1.35
CA TYR A 35 -3.61 -9.32 -1.87
C TYR A 35 -2.34 -8.88 -1.14
N ILE A 36 -2.36 -8.82 0.19
CA ILE A 36 -1.23 -8.37 1.01
C ILE A 36 0.00 -9.24 0.73
N ASN A 37 -0.16 -10.57 0.68
CA ASN A 37 0.96 -11.46 0.45
C ASN A 37 1.51 -11.40 -0.98
N GLU A 38 0.66 -11.29 -1.99
CA GLU A 38 1.09 -11.12 -3.38
C GLU A 38 1.81 -9.79 -3.58
N ALA A 39 1.27 -8.70 -3.01
CA ALA A 39 1.87 -7.39 -3.08
C ALA A 39 3.23 -7.33 -2.35
N TYR A 40 3.36 -8.02 -1.22
CA TYR A 40 4.63 -8.11 -0.49
C TYR A 40 5.67 -8.94 -1.24
N LYS A 41 5.29 -10.09 -1.80
CA LYS A 41 6.17 -10.91 -2.64
C LYS A 41 6.68 -10.13 -3.86
N TRP A 42 5.80 -9.38 -4.50
CA TRP A 42 6.18 -8.50 -5.61
C TRP A 42 7.15 -7.41 -5.15
N TRP A 43 6.87 -6.73 -4.02
CA TRP A 43 7.72 -5.68 -3.47
C TRP A 43 9.14 -6.18 -3.19
N THR A 44 9.26 -7.32 -2.54
CA THR A 44 10.57 -7.91 -2.19
C THR A 44 11.26 -8.59 -3.38
N SER A 45 10.59 -8.75 -4.52
CA SER A 45 11.03 -9.58 -5.66
C SER A 45 11.37 -11.01 -5.24
N ASN A 46 10.81 -11.47 -4.13
CA ASN A 46 11.04 -12.79 -3.56
C ASN A 46 9.74 -13.60 -3.49
N LYS A 47 9.64 -14.63 -4.33
CA LYS A 47 8.46 -15.52 -4.36
C LYS A 47 8.30 -16.34 -3.08
N ASP A 48 9.40 -16.58 -2.37
CA ASP A 48 9.46 -17.35 -1.13
C ASP A 48 9.45 -16.47 0.12
N ALA A 49 9.11 -15.18 -0.03
CA ALA A 49 8.98 -14.27 1.12
C ALA A 49 7.98 -14.85 2.13
N ASN A 50 8.35 -14.82 3.41
CA ASN A 50 7.46 -15.24 4.48
C ASN A 50 6.14 -14.45 4.42
N PRO A 51 4.99 -15.11 4.60
CA PRO A 51 3.71 -14.44 4.57
C PRO A 51 3.61 -13.36 5.65
N VAL A 52 3.02 -12.24 5.28
CA VAL A 52 2.71 -11.17 6.22
C VAL A 52 1.59 -11.64 7.14
N LYS A 53 1.81 -11.50 8.45
CA LYS A 53 0.77 -11.84 9.43
C LYS A 53 -0.35 -10.81 9.38
N VAL A 54 -1.58 -11.28 9.11
CA VAL A 54 -2.78 -10.46 9.08
C VAL A 54 -3.76 -10.95 10.13
N ASN A 55 -4.28 -10.07 10.96
CA ASN A 55 -5.33 -10.34 11.94
C ASN A 55 -6.57 -9.52 11.60
N PHE A 56 -7.75 -10.10 11.81
CA PHE A 56 -9.02 -9.43 11.60
C PHE A 56 -9.68 -9.08 12.94
N LEU A 57 -10.09 -7.82 13.07
CA LEU A 57 -10.69 -7.27 14.29
C LEU A 57 -12.21 -7.34 14.20
N ASN A 58 -12.86 -7.89 15.23
CA ASN A 58 -14.32 -8.01 15.35
C ASN A 58 -14.97 -6.87 16.16
N ASP A 59 -14.24 -5.79 16.39
CA ASP A 59 -14.62 -4.80 17.39
C ASP A 59 -15.72 -3.87 16.87
N PHE A 60 -16.98 -4.22 17.12
CA PHE A 60 -18.15 -3.37 16.81
C PHE A 60 -18.22 -2.11 17.69
N ASN A 61 -17.50 -2.08 18.80
CA ASN A 61 -17.62 -1.03 19.83
C ASN A 61 -16.53 0.05 19.75
N ARG A 62 -15.58 -0.07 18.84
CA ARG A 62 -14.55 0.94 18.61
C ARG A 62 -14.56 1.36 17.15
N PRO A 63 -14.65 2.64 16.82
CA PRO A 63 -14.36 3.14 15.48
C PRO A 63 -12.84 3.04 15.27
N SER A 64 -12.29 1.82 15.36
CA SER A 64 -10.88 1.58 15.16
C SER A 64 -10.64 1.38 13.66
N SER A 65 -9.80 2.20 13.11
CA SER A 65 -9.22 2.01 11.81
C SER A 65 -8.36 0.73 11.80
N SER A 66 -8.18 0.14 10.64
CA SER A 66 -7.10 -0.81 10.39
C SER A 66 -5.76 -0.17 10.77
N TYR A 67 -4.77 -0.99 11.16
CA TYR A 67 -3.45 -0.50 11.52
C TYR A 67 -2.37 -1.58 11.44
N PHE A 68 -1.14 -1.17 11.16
CA PHE A 68 0.03 -2.00 11.37
C PHE A 68 0.49 -1.94 12.83
N ARG A 69 0.79 -3.09 13.44
CA ARG A 69 1.29 -3.22 14.81
C ARG A 69 2.77 -3.65 14.80
N PRO A 70 3.72 -2.72 15.01
CA PRO A 70 5.17 -3.04 14.96
C PRO A 70 5.60 -4.09 15.99
N ALA A 71 5.07 -4.02 17.21
CA ALA A 71 5.45 -4.93 18.30
C ALA A 71 5.19 -6.40 18.01
N SER A 72 4.14 -6.72 17.23
CA SER A 72 3.81 -8.08 16.82
C SER A 72 4.08 -8.35 15.35
N ASN A 73 4.64 -7.37 14.64
CA ASN A 73 4.89 -7.39 13.20
C ASN A 73 3.67 -7.89 12.40
N CYS A 74 2.51 -7.30 12.65
CA CYS A 74 1.23 -7.78 12.16
C CYS A 74 0.37 -6.64 11.64
N ILE A 75 -0.31 -6.86 10.53
CA ILE A 75 -1.37 -5.96 10.02
C ILE A 75 -2.68 -6.39 10.66
N ALA A 76 -3.39 -5.44 11.28
CA ALA A 76 -4.71 -5.62 11.85
C ALA A 76 -5.74 -4.91 10.98
N LEU A 77 -6.65 -5.65 10.37
CA LEU A 77 -7.73 -5.14 9.52
C LEU A 77 -9.07 -5.23 10.23
N GLN A 78 -9.88 -4.20 10.12
CA GLN A 78 -11.23 -4.20 10.66
C GLN A 78 -12.17 -4.92 9.69
N LYS A 79 -12.88 -5.96 10.18
CA LYS A 79 -13.86 -6.71 9.39
C LYS A 79 -15.03 -5.81 8.93
N ASN A 80 -15.51 -6.12 7.74
CA ASN A 80 -16.81 -5.65 7.22
C ASN A 80 -17.01 -4.13 7.05
N ILE A 81 -16.02 -3.29 7.30
CA ILE A 81 -16.22 -1.85 7.22
C ILE A 81 -15.24 -1.19 6.25
N HIS A 82 -13.98 -1.63 6.18
CA HIS A 82 -12.94 -0.94 5.42
C HIS A 82 -11.90 -1.90 4.82
N THR A 83 -12.35 -3.08 4.39
CA THR A 83 -11.45 -4.03 3.73
C THR A 83 -11.51 -3.83 2.22
N ASN A 84 -10.52 -3.16 1.66
CA ASN A 84 -10.40 -2.90 0.23
C ASN A 84 -8.92 -2.75 -0.16
N PRO A 85 -8.59 -2.71 -1.46
CA PRO A 85 -7.19 -2.63 -1.91
C PRO A 85 -6.44 -1.41 -1.39
N ILE A 86 -7.12 -0.27 -1.21
CA ILE A 86 -6.49 0.96 -0.74
C ILE A 86 -6.06 0.83 0.73
N VAL A 87 -6.96 0.34 1.59
CA VAL A 87 -6.65 0.11 3.01
C VAL A 87 -5.58 -0.99 3.15
N CYS A 88 -5.66 -2.08 2.39
CA CYS A 88 -4.64 -3.11 2.40
C CYS A 88 -3.27 -2.57 1.97
N SER A 89 -3.22 -1.70 0.93
CA SER A 89 -1.99 -1.02 0.51
C SER A 89 -1.46 -0.06 1.55
N HIS A 90 -2.33 0.67 2.25
CA HIS A 90 -1.96 1.60 3.32
C HIS A 90 -1.26 0.85 4.46
N GLU A 91 -1.87 -0.20 4.97
CA GLU A 91 -1.32 -0.96 6.09
C GLU A 91 -0.07 -1.76 5.68
N LEU A 92 -0.04 -2.30 4.47
CA LEU A 92 1.15 -2.94 3.91
C LEU A 92 2.29 -1.94 3.71
N ALA A 93 2.01 -0.70 3.35
CA ALA A 93 3.04 0.34 3.24
C ALA A 93 3.69 0.66 4.60
N HIS A 94 2.93 0.66 5.69
CA HIS A 94 3.49 0.76 7.05
C HIS A 94 4.39 -0.44 7.39
N TYR A 95 3.94 -1.66 7.06
CA TYR A 95 4.72 -2.88 7.25
C TYR A 95 6.05 -2.82 6.49
N ILE A 96 6.01 -2.49 5.21
CA ILE A 96 7.18 -2.36 4.33
C ILE A 96 8.11 -1.25 4.82
N GLN A 97 7.57 -0.07 5.12
CA GLN A 97 8.37 1.04 5.64
C GLN A 97 9.14 0.63 6.91
N HIS A 98 8.47 -0.08 7.82
CA HIS A 98 9.08 -0.51 9.08
C HIS A 98 10.14 -1.59 8.89
N ASN A 99 9.88 -2.59 8.04
CA ASN A 99 10.73 -3.77 7.93
C ASN A 99 11.82 -3.64 6.87
N ASP A 100 11.51 -3.04 5.72
CA ASP A 100 12.34 -3.16 4.53
C ASP A 100 12.99 -1.84 4.12
N VAL A 101 12.42 -0.69 4.52
CA VAL A 101 12.85 0.60 3.98
C VAL A 101 13.47 1.52 5.03
N CYS A 102 12.74 1.96 6.03
CA CYS A 102 13.25 2.92 7.00
C CYS A 102 12.44 2.98 8.30
N ARG A 103 13.01 2.48 9.39
CA ARG A 103 12.38 2.53 10.72
C ARG A 103 12.39 3.93 11.37
N GLY A 104 13.17 4.86 10.85
CA GLY A 104 13.42 6.16 11.48
C GLY A 104 12.54 7.30 11.00
N GLU A 105 11.70 7.11 10.00
CA GLU A 105 10.83 8.15 9.45
C GLU A 105 9.45 8.21 10.12
N ALA A 106 8.76 9.35 9.91
CA ALA A 106 7.36 9.49 10.32
C ALA A 106 6.46 8.48 9.60
N TRP A 107 5.48 7.94 10.31
CA TRP A 107 4.59 6.89 9.80
C TRP A 107 3.91 7.26 8.48
N HIS A 108 3.42 8.48 8.34
CA HIS A 108 2.82 8.97 7.09
C HIS A 108 3.76 9.93 6.35
N GLY A 109 5.08 9.73 6.48
CA GLY A 109 6.11 10.54 5.83
C GLY A 109 6.16 10.35 4.31
N PRO A 110 7.05 11.10 3.63
CA PRO A 110 7.19 11.03 2.18
C PRO A 110 7.52 9.63 1.64
N VAL A 111 8.26 8.83 2.41
CA VAL A 111 8.63 7.46 2.05
C VAL A 111 7.43 6.53 2.12
N PHE A 112 6.66 6.59 3.21
CA PHE A 112 5.40 5.87 3.32
C PHE A 112 4.51 6.12 2.11
N MET A 113 4.29 7.41 1.78
CA MET A 113 3.48 7.79 0.62
C MET A 113 4.01 7.18 -0.68
N ARG A 114 5.34 7.17 -0.89
CA ARG A 114 5.91 6.56 -2.09
C ARG A 114 5.63 5.04 -2.15
N VAL A 115 5.82 4.34 -1.04
CA VAL A 115 5.55 2.89 -0.96
C VAL A 115 4.07 2.61 -1.27
N MET A 116 3.17 3.29 -0.57
CA MET A 116 1.72 3.12 -0.73
C MET A 116 1.27 3.36 -2.17
N LEU A 117 1.67 4.51 -2.77
CA LEU A 117 1.29 4.83 -4.14
C LEU A 117 1.86 3.86 -5.17
N THR A 118 3.06 3.31 -4.91
CA THR A 118 3.66 2.30 -5.79
C THR A 118 2.90 0.98 -5.73
N LEU A 119 2.41 0.58 -4.55
CA LEU A 119 1.55 -0.61 -4.41
C LEU A 119 0.22 -0.42 -5.13
N ILE A 120 -0.42 0.73 -4.93
CA ILE A 120 -1.71 1.04 -5.55
C ILE A 120 -1.59 1.06 -7.08
N ASP A 121 -0.58 1.74 -7.63
CA ASP A 121 -0.32 1.76 -9.08
C ASP A 121 -0.12 0.37 -9.68
N LYS A 122 0.56 -0.52 -8.93
CA LYS A 122 0.83 -1.88 -9.41
C LYS A 122 -0.38 -2.78 -9.38
N PHE A 123 -1.23 -2.65 -8.39
CA PHE A 123 -2.30 -3.61 -8.09
C PHE A 123 -3.72 -3.04 -8.29
N THR A 124 -3.85 -1.82 -8.79
CA THR A 124 -5.12 -1.18 -9.13
C THR A 124 -5.01 -0.43 -10.45
N GLU A 125 -6.11 0.15 -10.92
CA GLU A 125 -6.14 0.94 -12.15
C GLU A 125 -5.64 2.39 -11.98
N HIS A 126 -5.21 2.77 -10.78
CA HIS A 126 -4.78 4.15 -10.49
C HIS A 126 -3.35 4.40 -10.93
N SER A 127 -3.16 5.41 -11.77
CA SER A 127 -1.83 5.83 -12.23
C SER A 127 -1.00 6.49 -11.12
N LEU A 128 0.24 6.03 -10.93
CA LEU A 128 1.20 6.63 -10.00
C LEU A 128 1.41 8.13 -10.27
N GLY A 129 1.45 8.52 -11.55
CA GLY A 129 1.62 9.91 -11.95
C GLY A 129 0.48 10.80 -11.47
N ASP A 130 -0.75 10.36 -11.65
CA ASP A 130 -1.94 11.13 -11.26
C ASP A 130 -2.08 11.19 -9.74
N MET A 131 -1.83 10.07 -9.05
CA MET A 131 -1.82 10.05 -7.59
C MET A 131 -0.77 10.99 -7.00
N ILE A 132 0.46 11.02 -7.53
CA ILE A 132 1.51 11.94 -7.08
C ILE A 132 1.11 13.40 -7.34
N LYS A 133 0.55 13.70 -8.51
CA LYS A 133 0.09 15.05 -8.87
C LYS A 133 -1.00 15.52 -7.90
N SER A 134 -2.00 14.68 -7.64
CA SER A 134 -3.08 14.95 -6.71
C SER A 134 -2.60 15.11 -5.27
N ALA A 135 -1.74 14.19 -4.77
CA ALA A 135 -1.17 14.28 -3.43
C ALA A 135 -0.38 15.58 -3.21
N ARG A 136 0.41 16.01 -4.20
CA ARG A 136 1.15 17.27 -4.15
C ARG A 136 0.23 18.48 -4.14
N ALA A 137 -0.85 18.47 -4.92
CA ALA A 137 -1.88 19.52 -4.90
C ALA A 137 -2.50 19.64 -3.50
N ALA A 138 -2.71 18.53 -2.81
CA ALA A 138 -3.18 18.46 -1.43
C ALA A 138 -2.07 18.77 -0.38
N LYS A 139 -0.88 19.21 -0.82
CA LYS A 139 0.28 19.49 0.04
C LYS A 139 0.76 18.27 0.85
N VAL A 140 0.56 17.07 0.32
CA VAL A 140 1.13 15.83 0.82
C VAL A 140 2.49 15.61 0.15
N LYS A 141 3.51 15.40 0.97
CA LYS A 141 4.87 15.16 0.48
C LYS A 141 5.01 13.69 0.07
N VAL A 142 5.55 13.46 -1.11
CA VAL A 142 5.88 12.13 -1.65
C VAL A 142 7.36 12.09 -1.99
N ALA A 143 8.08 11.08 -1.51
CA ALA A 143 9.49 10.92 -1.81
C ALA A 143 9.73 10.77 -3.32
N GLY A 144 10.75 11.44 -3.83
CA GLY A 144 11.21 11.27 -5.21
C GLY A 144 11.86 9.90 -5.40
N LEU A 145 11.86 9.39 -6.64
CA LEU A 145 12.80 8.34 -7.03
C LEU A 145 14.18 8.98 -7.04
N LYS A 146 15.09 8.55 -6.18
CA LYS A 146 16.50 8.86 -6.37
C LYS A 146 16.94 8.10 -7.62
N ARG A 147 17.18 8.80 -8.73
CA ARG A 147 17.90 8.20 -9.85
C ARG A 147 19.25 7.78 -9.30
N PRO A 148 19.70 6.52 -9.49
CA PRO A 148 21.07 6.18 -9.17
C PRO A 148 21.94 7.13 -9.98
N ASN A 149 22.81 7.90 -9.30
CA ASN A 149 23.81 8.71 -9.96
C ASN A 149 24.72 7.76 -10.77
N SER A 150 24.67 7.85 -12.07
CA SER A 150 25.33 6.99 -13.02
C SER A 150 26.88 7.05 -12.97
N ASN A 151 27.48 7.88 -12.10
CA ASN A 151 28.92 8.12 -12.11
C ASN A 151 29.56 8.33 -10.73
N LYS A 152 29.10 7.70 -9.66
CA LYS A 152 29.90 7.69 -8.42
C LYS A 152 30.06 6.26 -7.91
N ALA A 153 31.35 5.86 -7.80
CA ALA A 153 31.80 4.60 -7.23
C ALA A 153 31.01 4.22 -5.97
N ILE A 154 30.63 2.96 -5.92
CA ILE A 154 29.83 2.34 -4.85
C ILE A 154 30.53 2.54 -3.51
N ARG A 155 30.17 3.61 -2.79
CA ARG A 155 30.38 3.65 -1.35
C ARG A 155 29.24 2.84 -0.75
N LYS A 156 29.57 1.85 0.10
CA LYS A 156 28.60 1.03 0.84
C LYS A 156 27.49 1.92 1.40
N PRO A 157 26.22 1.65 1.10
CA PRO A 157 25.13 2.55 1.44
C PRO A 157 24.81 2.47 2.92
N SER A 158 25.04 3.57 3.61
CA SER A 158 24.18 3.93 4.73
C SER A 158 22.87 4.46 4.12
N ASN A 159 21.77 3.74 4.27
CA ASN A 159 20.40 4.20 3.97
C ASN A 159 20.06 4.56 2.50
N THR A 160 20.38 3.74 1.55
CA THR A 160 19.83 3.88 0.18
C THR A 160 18.58 3.01 0.07
N PHE A 161 17.44 3.65 -0.17
CA PHE A 161 16.18 2.98 -0.43
C PHE A 161 16.28 2.14 -1.70
N TYR A 162 16.13 0.83 -1.59
CA TYR A 162 15.93 -0.02 -2.75
C TYR A 162 14.42 -0.08 -3.02
N ILE A 163 13.94 0.78 -3.91
CA ILE A 163 12.66 0.55 -4.57
C ILE A 163 12.98 -0.34 -5.76
N PRO A 164 12.35 -1.52 -5.89
CA PRO A 164 12.59 -2.39 -7.03
C PRO A 164 12.53 -1.59 -8.32
N LYS A 165 13.58 -1.69 -9.15
CA LYS A 165 13.60 -1.03 -10.44
C LYS A 165 12.58 -1.76 -11.31
N LEU A 166 11.45 -1.13 -11.60
CA LEU A 166 10.53 -1.63 -12.60
C LEU A 166 11.32 -1.75 -13.91
N THR A 167 11.57 -2.96 -14.35
CA THR A 167 12.17 -3.21 -15.65
C THR A 167 11.07 -3.14 -16.71
N GLU A 168 11.42 -2.91 -17.98
CA GLU A 168 10.43 -2.97 -19.07
C GLU A 168 9.69 -4.31 -19.15
N LYS A 169 10.29 -5.41 -18.62
CA LYS A 169 9.62 -6.70 -18.45
C LYS A 169 8.48 -6.64 -17.41
N ASP A 170 8.64 -5.86 -16.37
CA ASP A 170 7.61 -5.68 -15.33
C ASP A 170 6.45 -4.83 -15.84
N LEU A 171 6.69 -3.99 -16.86
CA LEU A 171 5.68 -3.18 -17.55
C LEU A 171 4.92 -3.96 -18.63
N LYS A 172 5.45 -5.12 -19.09
CA LYS A 172 4.78 -6.03 -20.04
C LYS A 172 3.99 -7.13 -19.38
N PHE A 173 3.55 -6.92 -18.14
CA PHE A 173 2.58 -7.81 -17.54
C PHE A 173 1.28 -7.72 -18.35
N ASN A 174 0.87 -8.85 -18.91
CA ASN A 174 -0.35 -8.97 -19.70
C ASN A 174 -1.52 -8.42 -18.91
N SER A 175 -2.13 -7.35 -19.37
CA SER A 175 -3.30 -6.72 -18.75
C SER A 175 -4.52 -7.67 -18.65
N SER A 176 -4.44 -8.88 -19.19
CA SER A 176 -5.46 -9.91 -19.12
C SER A 176 -5.42 -10.81 -17.87
N GLU A 177 -4.33 -10.79 -17.09
CA GLU A 177 -4.21 -11.61 -15.86
C GLU A 177 -4.21 -10.79 -14.56
N VAL A 178 -4.17 -9.47 -14.65
CA VAL A 178 -4.19 -8.59 -13.49
C VAL A 178 -5.63 -8.23 -13.18
N TYR A 179 -6.13 -8.74 -12.07
CA TYR A 179 -7.33 -8.29 -11.36
C TYR A 179 -8.34 -7.57 -12.27
N THR A 180 -8.92 -8.32 -13.22
CA THR A 180 -9.96 -7.85 -14.12
C THR A 180 -11.18 -7.43 -13.30
N ARG A 181 -12.03 -6.63 -13.89
CA ARG A 181 -13.34 -6.16 -13.41
C ARG A 181 -14.14 -7.18 -12.58
N GLU A 182 -13.93 -8.48 -12.79
CA GLU A 182 -14.55 -9.58 -12.03
C GLU A 182 -14.26 -9.55 -10.52
N TRP A 183 -13.12 -9.00 -10.09
CA TRP A 183 -12.80 -8.85 -8.66
C TRP A 183 -13.62 -7.76 -7.98
N TYR A 184 -14.07 -6.78 -8.73
CA TYR A 184 -14.95 -5.70 -8.26
C TYR A 184 -16.43 -6.07 -8.34
N GLU A 185 -16.82 -6.98 -9.23
CA GLU A 185 -18.23 -7.35 -9.47
C GLU A 185 -18.67 -8.59 -8.68
N ALA A 186 -17.76 -9.40 -8.17
CA ALA A 186 -18.07 -10.64 -7.45
C ALA A 186 -18.98 -10.50 -6.20
N PRO A 187 -18.90 -9.42 -5.40
CA PRO A 187 -19.77 -9.30 -4.22
C PRO A 187 -21.23 -8.98 -4.52
N ALA A 188 -21.54 -8.40 -5.68
CA ALA A 188 -22.91 -7.98 -5.99
C ALA A 188 -23.86 -9.14 -6.36
N LYS A 189 -23.33 -10.30 -6.74
CA LYS A 189 -24.14 -11.46 -7.15
C LYS A 189 -24.54 -12.39 -6.01
N ILE A 190 -23.93 -12.29 -4.84
CA ILE A 190 -24.23 -13.18 -3.68
C ILE A 190 -25.39 -12.62 -2.82
N ALA A 191 -25.76 -11.37 -2.97
CA ALA A 191 -26.84 -10.75 -2.20
C ALA A 191 -28.25 -10.91 -2.82
N ALA A 192 -28.37 -11.61 -3.95
CA ALA A 192 -29.65 -11.77 -4.70
C ALA A 192 -30.08 -13.25 -4.86
N ALA A 193 -29.61 -14.15 -3.97
CA ALA A 193 -30.08 -15.56 -3.92
C ALA A 193 -30.60 -15.91 -2.54
#